data_91c4a1718e9d07c9dae6488d560a5dab
#
_entry.id   91c4a1718e9d07c9dae6488d560a5dab
#
_cell.length_a   1.000
_cell.length_b   1.000
_cell.length_c   1.000
_cell.angle_alpha   90.00
_cell.angle_beta   90.00
_cell.angle_gamma   90.00
#
_symmetry.space_group_name_H-M   'P 1'
#
loop_
_entity.id
_entity.type
_entity.pdbx_description
1 polymer ?
#
loop_
_entity_poly.entity_id
_entity_poly.type
_entity_poly.pdbx_seq_one_letter_code
_entity_poly.pdbx_strand_id
1 'polypeptide(L)'
;MITIFSLVIIGTFVYLYYADANPGVHLVIDWRFHVTIYDGGINQNLTIPANIGVANGIWLNHTLDRFGPPGYAPLSTRDTSGTIYVQSIAPRLFVLSDFFSIWGQIYNKTCVGYGSSSPYCSSTNPPFASNGSHEYCLSYAVPPIDNGKEWEILIRSGLPGQATGC
;
A
#
# COMPACT_ATOMS: atom_id res chain seq x y z
N MET A 1 49.44 30.06 -1.56
CA MET A 1 48.08 30.60 -1.48
C MET A 1 47.16 30.17 -2.65
N ILE A 2 47.67 30.01 -3.88
CA ILE A 2 46.92 29.63 -5.09
C ILE A 2 46.33 28.23 -5.02
N THR A 3 47.02 27.27 -4.41
CA THR A 3 46.59 25.85 -4.33
C THR A 3 45.33 25.60 -3.49
N ILE A 4 45.15 26.38 -2.44
CA ILE A 4 43.96 26.23 -1.56
C ILE A 4 42.71 26.76 -2.26
N PHE A 5 42.80 27.87 -3.00
CA PHE A 5 41.70 28.43 -3.78
C PHE A 5 41.22 27.45 -4.89
N SER A 6 42.15 26.79 -5.56
CA SER A 6 41.82 25.80 -6.60
C SER A 6 41.08 24.58 -6.05
N LEU A 7 41.46 24.08 -4.87
CA LEU A 7 40.80 22.96 -4.22
C LEU A 7 39.37 23.30 -3.77
N VAL A 8 39.14 24.50 -3.27
CA VAL A 8 37.81 24.96 -2.87
C VAL A 8 36.87 25.07 -4.10
N ILE A 9 37.37 25.64 -5.19
CA ILE A 9 36.58 25.79 -6.42
C ILE A 9 36.21 24.41 -7.01
N ILE A 10 37.17 23.48 -7.09
CA ILE A 10 36.93 22.13 -7.58
C ILE A 10 35.93 21.39 -6.67
N GLY A 11 36.10 21.48 -5.35
CA GLY A 11 35.18 20.89 -4.38
C GLY A 11 33.73 21.42 -4.51
N THR A 12 33.57 22.72 -4.76
CA THR A 12 32.25 23.34 -4.94
C THR A 12 31.60 22.89 -6.25
N PHE A 13 32.38 22.82 -7.35
CA PHE A 13 31.85 22.31 -8.62
C PHE A 13 31.46 20.84 -8.56
N VAL A 14 32.26 20.01 -7.92
CA VAL A 14 31.93 18.59 -7.69
C VAL A 14 30.68 18.45 -6.85
N TYR A 15 30.55 19.21 -5.76
CA TYR A 15 29.35 19.19 -4.93
C TYR A 15 28.11 19.63 -5.69
N LEU A 16 28.17 20.74 -6.43
CA LEU A 16 27.03 21.20 -7.24
C LEU A 16 26.66 20.20 -8.33
N TYR A 17 27.64 19.59 -8.98
CA TYR A 17 27.39 18.56 -10.00
C TYR A 17 26.70 17.32 -9.40
N TYR A 18 27.14 16.87 -8.22
CA TYR A 18 26.49 15.74 -7.55
C TYR A 18 25.10 16.10 -7.00
N ALA A 19 24.89 17.32 -6.54
CA ALA A 19 23.57 17.79 -6.10
C ALA A 19 22.57 17.90 -7.27
N ASP A 20 23.00 18.37 -8.44
CA ASP A 20 22.19 18.42 -9.66
C ASP A 20 21.98 17.02 -10.31
N ALA A 21 22.97 16.13 -10.20
CA ALA A 21 22.88 14.78 -10.77
C ALA A 21 21.98 13.84 -9.95
N ASN A 22 21.71 14.17 -8.69
CA ASN A 22 20.79 13.44 -7.83
C ASN A 22 19.68 14.38 -7.32
N PRO A 23 18.80 14.88 -8.18
CA PRO A 23 17.62 15.58 -7.71
C PRO A 23 16.84 14.61 -6.82
N GLY A 24 16.65 14.98 -5.57
CA GLY A 24 15.88 14.18 -4.62
C GLY A 24 14.54 13.79 -5.25
N VAL A 25 14.12 12.54 -5.07
CA VAL A 25 12.84 12.08 -5.63
C VAL A 25 11.73 12.94 -5.04
N HIS A 26 11.08 13.72 -5.91
CA HIS A 26 9.95 14.56 -5.51
C HIS A 26 8.69 13.71 -5.47
N LEU A 27 8.19 13.45 -4.25
CA LEU A 27 6.91 12.79 -4.08
C LEU A 27 5.77 13.77 -4.33
N VAL A 28 4.85 13.40 -5.21
CA VAL A 28 3.59 14.13 -5.46
C VAL A 28 2.52 13.69 -4.47
N ILE A 29 2.60 12.44 -4.04
CA ILE A 29 1.75 11.85 -3.00
C ILE A 29 2.67 11.28 -1.93
N ASP A 30 2.45 11.66 -0.68
CA ASP A 30 3.15 11.13 0.50
C ASP A 30 2.21 11.19 1.71
N TRP A 31 1.48 10.10 1.91
CA TRP A 31 0.56 9.94 3.03
C TRP A 31 0.39 8.45 3.38
N ARG A 32 -0.44 8.14 4.35
CA ARG A 32 -0.65 6.77 4.84
C ARG A 32 -2.09 6.55 5.27
N PHE A 33 -2.50 5.29 5.27
CA PHE A 33 -3.74 4.80 5.84
C PHE A 33 -3.50 3.49 6.58
N HIS A 34 -4.49 3.02 7.33
CA HIS A 34 -4.39 1.78 8.08
C HIS A 34 -5.38 0.75 7.55
N VAL A 35 -4.96 -0.51 7.50
CA VAL A 35 -5.81 -1.65 7.15
C VAL A 35 -5.70 -2.73 8.20
N THR A 36 -6.84 -3.18 8.67
CA THR A 36 -6.99 -4.40 9.49
C THR A 36 -7.77 -5.43 8.70
N ILE A 37 -7.37 -6.70 8.76
CA ILE A 37 -8.16 -7.81 8.22
C ILE A 37 -8.67 -8.60 9.42
N TYR A 38 -9.97 -8.57 9.67
CA TYR A 38 -10.60 -9.28 10.77
C TYR A 38 -11.28 -10.56 10.26
N ASP A 39 -10.94 -11.68 10.89
CA ASP A 39 -11.59 -12.98 10.62
C ASP A 39 -12.59 -13.32 11.73
N GLY A 40 -13.87 -13.14 11.46
CA GLY A 40 -14.96 -13.43 12.38
C GLY A 40 -15.13 -14.92 12.71
N GLY A 41 -14.59 -15.82 11.86
CA GLY A 41 -14.63 -17.28 12.13
C GLY A 41 -13.72 -17.70 13.27
N ILE A 42 -12.62 -17.00 13.49
CA ILE A 42 -11.67 -17.26 14.58
C ILE A 42 -11.61 -16.10 15.58
N ASN A 43 -12.36 -15.02 15.34
CA ASN A 43 -12.43 -13.82 16.18
C ASN A 43 -11.05 -13.17 16.39
N GLN A 44 -10.30 -12.98 15.32
CA GLN A 44 -8.94 -12.44 15.38
C GLN A 44 -8.61 -11.52 14.18
N ASN A 45 -7.74 -10.55 14.43
CA ASN A 45 -7.10 -9.78 13.38
C ASN A 45 -5.98 -10.60 12.74
N LEU A 46 -5.95 -10.61 11.42
CA LEU A 46 -4.92 -11.26 10.63
C LEU A 46 -3.78 -10.27 10.37
N THR A 47 -2.55 -10.75 10.48
CA THR A 47 -1.37 -9.92 10.32
C THR A 47 -1.08 -9.64 8.84
N ILE A 48 -0.97 -8.37 8.49
CA ILE A 48 -0.43 -7.93 7.20
C ILE A 48 1.09 -7.96 7.31
N PRO A 49 1.82 -8.63 6.40
CA PRO A 49 3.27 -8.71 6.46
C PRO A 49 3.97 -7.35 6.33
N ALA A 50 5.15 -7.23 6.93
CA ALA A 50 6.07 -6.15 6.64
C ALA A 50 6.68 -6.28 5.24
N ASN A 51 7.21 -5.16 4.72
CA ASN A 51 7.96 -5.09 3.47
C ASN A 51 7.18 -5.51 2.21
N ILE A 52 5.86 -5.35 2.20
CA ILE A 52 5.08 -5.42 0.95
C ILE A 52 5.41 -4.17 0.11
N GLY A 53 5.66 -4.35 -1.19
CA GLY A 53 6.01 -3.26 -2.10
C GLY A 53 7.37 -2.61 -1.82
N VAL A 54 8.28 -3.33 -1.18
CA VAL A 54 9.65 -2.88 -0.90
C VAL A 54 10.64 -3.77 -1.66
N ALA A 55 11.70 -3.20 -2.21
CA ALA A 55 12.77 -3.97 -2.87
C ALA A 55 13.32 -5.04 -1.93
N ASN A 56 13.47 -6.26 -2.43
CA ASN A 56 13.85 -7.46 -1.67
C ASN A 56 12.81 -7.94 -0.63
N GLY A 57 11.60 -7.36 -0.62
CA GLY A 57 10.47 -7.82 0.16
C GLY A 57 9.41 -8.55 -0.67
N ILE A 58 8.14 -8.42 -0.28
CA ILE A 58 7.00 -9.01 -1.00
C ILE A 58 6.51 -8.02 -2.05
N TRP A 59 6.83 -8.24 -3.31
CA TRP A 59 6.43 -7.37 -4.42
C TRP A 59 6.19 -8.22 -5.67
N LEU A 60 4.97 -8.70 -5.84
CA LEU A 60 4.64 -9.70 -6.86
C LEU A 60 4.03 -9.11 -8.13
N ASN A 61 3.52 -7.87 -8.07
CA ASN A 61 2.97 -7.19 -9.24
C ASN A 61 3.65 -5.84 -9.45
N HIS A 62 4.27 -5.65 -10.59
CA HIS A 62 5.08 -4.52 -10.98
C HIS A 62 4.35 -3.52 -11.91
N THR A 63 3.06 -3.67 -12.13
CA THR A 63 2.29 -2.80 -13.05
C THR A 63 2.22 -1.34 -12.61
N LEU A 64 2.43 -1.09 -11.32
CA LEU A 64 2.36 0.24 -10.71
C LEU A 64 3.73 0.87 -10.43
N ASP A 65 4.84 0.22 -10.76
CA ASP A 65 6.21 0.66 -10.45
C ASP A 65 6.52 2.07 -10.94
N ARG A 66 5.97 2.44 -12.10
CA ARG A 66 6.15 3.79 -12.67
C ARG A 66 5.62 4.93 -11.79
N PHE A 67 4.82 4.61 -10.78
CA PHE A 67 4.27 5.57 -9.82
C PHE A 67 5.04 5.60 -8.51
N GLY A 68 5.77 4.54 -8.18
CA GLY A 68 6.55 4.43 -6.95
C GLY A 68 7.90 5.14 -7.02
N PRO A 69 8.44 5.57 -5.88
CA PRO A 69 9.81 6.03 -5.81
C PRO A 69 10.79 4.85 -5.97
N PRO A 70 12.05 5.10 -6.34
CA PRO A 70 13.05 4.03 -6.49
C PRO A 70 13.12 3.10 -5.28
N GLY A 71 13.01 1.81 -5.52
CA GLY A 71 13.06 0.77 -4.48
C GLY A 71 11.73 0.52 -3.75
N TYR A 72 10.65 1.21 -4.11
CA TYR A 72 9.33 1.04 -3.51
C TYR A 72 8.23 1.01 -4.56
N ALA A 73 7.24 0.16 -4.35
CA ALA A 73 5.95 0.31 -5.01
C ALA A 73 5.23 1.56 -4.45
N PRO A 74 4.24 2.11 -5.17
CA PRO A 74 3.50 3.28 -4.69
C PRO A 74 2.69 3.01 -3.41
N LEU A 75 2.39 1.75 -3.10
CA LEU A 75 1.79 1.32 -1.84
C LEU A 75 2.71 0.28 -1.20
N SER A 76 3.09 0.50 0.05
CA SER A 76 4.05 -0.36 0.74
C SER A 76 3.78 -0.44 2.24
N THR A 77 4.22 -1.54 2.88
CA THR A 77 4.27 -1.69 4.33
C THR A 77 5.72 -1.72 4.81
N ARG A 78 5.99 -1.19 6.01
CA ARG A 78 7.33 -1.21 6.61
C ARG A 78 7.42 -2.17 7.79
N ASP A 79 6.29 -2.43 8.41
CA ASP A 79 6.13 -3.31 9.56
C ASP A 79 4.81 -4.08 9.48
N THR A 80 4.45 -4.79 10.53
CA THR A 80 3.24 -5.60 10.63
C THR A 80 2.06 -4.87 11.29
N SER A 81 2.14 -3.55 11.44
CA SER A 81 1.08 -2.76 12.07
C SER A 81 -0.21 -2.66 11.23
N GLY A 82 -0.14 -2.96 9.94
CA GLY A 82 -1.22 -2.70 8.99
C GLY A 82 -1.19 -1.27 8.40
N THR A 83 -0.17 -0.48 8.76
CA THR A 83 0.02 0.85 8.15
C THR A 83 0.54 0.71 6.72
N ILE A 84 -0.19 1.26 5.77
CA ILE A 84 0.19 1.29 4.36
C ILE A 84 0.61 2.71 4.00
N TYR A 85 1.82 2.85 3.49
CA TYR A 85 2.38 4.09 2.97
C TYR A 85 2.01 4.23 1.51
N VAL A 86 1.50 5.39 1.12
CA VAL A 86 1.19 5.76 -0.26
C VAL A 86 2.19 6.83 -0.68
N GLN A 87 3.16 6.44 -1.48
CA GLN A 87 4.25 7.29 -1.94
C GLN A 87 4.33 7.24 -3.45
N SER A 88 4.00 8.33 -4.13
CA SER A 88 3.97 8.36 -5.58
C SER A 88 4.68 9.59 -6.15
N ILE A 89 5.44 9.36 -7.22
CA ILE A 89 6.13 10.40 -8.01
C ILE A 89 5.24 11.02 -9.09
N ALA A 90 4.02 10.50 -9.25
CA ALA A 90 3.05 11.03 -10.21
C ALA A 90 1.63 11.00 -9.62
N PRO A 91 0.73 11.92 -10.01
CA PRO A 91 -0.64 11.95 -9.51
C PRO A 91 -1.41 10.71 -9.99
N ARG A 92 -2.04 10.01 -9.05
CA ARG A 92 -2.92 8.87 -9.30
C ARG A 92 -3.91 8.70 -8.16
N LEU A 93 -5.11 8.26 -8.45
CA LEU A 93 -6.05 7.74 -7.46
C LEU A 93 -5.71 6.26 -7.21
N PHE A 94 -5.39 5.91 -5.97
CA PHE A 94 -5.14 4.54 -5.55
C PHE A 94 -6.38 3.94 -4.88
N VAL A 95 -6.53 2.63 -4.99
CA VAL A 95 -7.61 1.84 -4.40
C VAL A 95 -7.04 0.65 -3.63
N LEU A 96 -7.83 0.06 -2.73
CA LEU A 96 -7.37 -1.09 -1.93
C LEU A 96 -6.88 -2.27 -2.79
N SER A 97 -7.54 -2.55 -3.91
CA SER A 97 -7.11 -3.61 -4.81
C SER A 97 -5.71 -3.39 -5.40
N ASP A 98 -5.24 -2.14 -5.52
CA ASP A 98 -3.87 -1.86 -5.94
C ASP A 98 -2.86 -2.41 -4.93
N PHE A 99 -3.12 -2.24 -3.62
CA PHE A 99 -2.27 -2.79 -2.56
C PHE A 99 -2.25 -4.32 -2.57
N PHE A 100 -3.42 -4.96 -2.63
CA PHE A 100 -3.51 -6.42 -2.70
C PHE A 100 -2.83 -6.98 -3.96
N SER A 101 -2.91 -6.26 -5.07
CA SER A 101 -2.23 -6.62 -6.32
C SER A 101 -0.70 -6.60 -6.15
N ILE A 102 -0.13 -5.55 -5.52
CA ILE A 102 1.30 -5.47 -5.21
C ILE A 102 1.73 -6.61 -4.29
N TRP A 103 0.93 -6.90 -3.27
CA TRP A 103 1.14 -8.02 -2.34
C TRP A 103 1.00 -9.40 -3.03
N GLY A 104 0.36 -9.46 -4.21
CA GLY A 104 0.06 -10.71 -4.91
C GLY A 104 -1.08 -11.50 -4.29
N GLN A 105 -1.95 -10.82 -3.56
CA GLN A 105 -3.13 -11.44 -2.96
C GLN A 105 -4.38 -11.19 -3.79
N ILE A 106 -5.26 -12.19 -3.83
CA ILE A 106 -6.55 -12.00 -4.47
C ILE A 106 -7.42 -11.00 -3.72
N TYR A 107 -8.10 -10.13 -4.45
CA TYR A 107 -9.03 -9.15 -3.92
C TYR A 107 -10.15 -8.91 -4.92
N ASN A 108 -11.33 -9.45 -4.64
CA ASN A 108 -12.51 -9.27 -5.49
C ASN A 108 -13.79 -9.42 -4.65
N LYS A 109 -14.95 -9.35 -5.30
CA LYS A 109 -16.28 -9.41 -4.65
C LYS A 109 -16.49 -10.59 -3.71
N THR A 110 -15.88 -11.71 -3.99
CA THR A 110 -16.12 -12.96 -3.25
C THR A 110 -14.91 -13.50 -2.53
N CYS A 111 -13.72 -12.99 -2.84
CA CYS A 111 -12.46 -13.50 -2.33
C CYS A 111 -11.53 -12.39 -1.81
N VAL A 112 -10.85 -12.69 -0.70
CA VAL A 112 -9.70 -11.93 -0.21
C VAL A 112 -8.60 -12.86 0.26
N GLY A 113 -7.36 -12.59 -0.19
CA GLY A 113 -6.16 -13.24 0.28
C GLY A 113 -5.50 -12.43 1.41
N TYR A 114 -4.80 -13.11 2.33
CA TYR A 114 -4.18 -12.47 3.49
C TYR A 114 -2.86 -13.12 3.92
N GLY A 115 -2.08 -13.58 2.96
CA GLY A 115 -0.74 -14.15 3.20
C GLY A 115 -0.55 -15.53 2.60
N SER A 116 0.18 -16.41 3.29
CA SER A 116 0.49 -17.76 2.82
C SER A 116 -0.66 -18.77 2.96
N SER A 117 -1.73 -18.39 3.64
CA SER A 117 -2.92 -19.21 3.81
C SER A 117 -3.79 -19.20 2.54
N SER A 118 -4.66 -20.21 2.37
CA SER A 118 -5.66 -20.17 1.31
C SER A 118 -6.54 -18.94 1.45
N PRO A 119 -6.87 -18.25 0.34
CA PRO A 119 -7.73 -17.08 0.41
C PRO A 119 -9.11 -17.45 0.96
N TYR A 120 -9.73 -16.53 1.68
CA TYR A 120 -11.14 -16.65 2.01
C TYR A 120 -11.98 -16.34 0.78
N CYS A 121 -12.84 -17.26 0.36
CA CYS A 121 -13.77 -17.09 -0.75
C CYS A 121 -15.16 -17.56 -0.35
N SER A 122 -16.16 -16.71 -0.53
CA SER A 122 -17.57 -17.05 -0.29
C SER A 122 -18.49 -16.20 -1.16
N SER A 123 -19.46 -16.81 -1.78
CA SER A 123 -20.54 -16.13 -2.49
C SER A 123 -21.77 -15.87 -1.62
N THR A 124 -21.92 -16.61 -0.52
CA THR A 124 -23.05 -16.51 0.42
C THR A 124 -22.76 -15.60 1.60
N ASN A 125 -21.48 -15.44 1.95
CA ASN A 125 -20.99 -14.52 2.97
C ASN A 125 -19.72 -13.86 2.43
N PRO A 126 -19.85 -12.97 1.43
CA PRO A 126 -18.68 -12.36 0.80
C PRO A 126 -17.91 -11.46 1.77
N PRO A 127 -16.59 -11.31 1.59
CA PRO A 127 -15.83 -10.34 2.36
C PRO A 127 -16.26 -8.92 1.98
N PHE A 128 -16.15 -8.00 2.92
CA PHE A 128 -16.45 -6.58 2.69
C PHE A 128 -15.44 -5.68 3.40
N ALA A 129 -15.36 -4.42 2.99
CA ALA A 129 -14.52 -3.42 3.62
C ALA A 129 -15.40 -2.41 4.36
N SER A 130 -14.95 -1.95 5.53
CA SER A 130 -15.59 -0.90 6.32
C SER A 130 -14.58 0.19 6.67
N ASN A 131 -15.03 1.44 6.71
CA ASN A 131 -14.25 2.57 7.24
C ASN A 131 -14.87 3.12 8.54
N GLY A 132 -15.64 2.30 9.24
CA GLY A 132 -16.34 2.67 10.46
C GLY A 132 -17.66 3.45 10.23
N SER A 133 -17.84 4.04 9.05
CA SER A 133 -19.06 4.81 8.71
C SER A 133 -19.87 4.16 7.61
N HIS A 134 -19.22 3.46 6.70
CA HIS A 134 -19.84 2.81 5.54
C HIS A 134 -19.21 1.44 5.30
N GLU A 135 -20.04 0.52 4.81
CA GLU A 135 -19.62 -0.80 4.36
C GLU A 135 -19.62 -0.83 2.83
N TYR A 136 -18.61 -1.47 2.27
CA TYR A 136 -18.39 -1.53 0.83
C TYR A 136 -18.19 -2.99 0.40
N CYS A 137 -18.92 -3.41 -0.63
CA CYS A 137 -18.58 -4.63 -1.31
C CYS A 137 -17.17 -4.54 -1.88
N LEU A 138 -16.36 -5.56 -1.71
CA LEU A 138 -15.05 -5.58 -2.35
C LEU A 138 -15.21 -5.52 -3.87
N SER A 139 -14.61 -4.53 -4.49
CA SER A 139 -14.56 -4.40 -5.94
C SER A 139 -13.23 -3.79 -6.35
N TYR A 140 -12.85 -3.95 -7.63
CA TYR A 140 -11.59 -3.40 -8.14
C TYR A 140 -11.47 -1.88 -8.03
N ALA A 141 -12.60 -1.17 -7.94
CA ALA A 141 -12.63 0.29 -7.97
C ALA A 141 -12.99 0.95 -6.64
N VAL A 142 -13.29 0.16 -5.60
CA VAL A 142 -13.79 0.68 -4.32
C VAL A 142 -13.15 -0.10 -3.18
N PRO A 143 -12.82 0.56 -2.08
CA PRO A 143 -12.93 2.00 -1.85
C PRO A 143 -11.68 2.76 -2.32
N PRO A 144 -11.80 4.03 -2.73
CA PRO A 144 -10.64 4.89 -2.85
C PRO A 144 -10.02 5.08 -1.48
N ILE A 145 -8.70 5.03 -1.43
CA ILE A 145 -7.96 5.21 -0.19
C ILE A 145 -7.60 6.68 0.00
N ASP A 146 -7.83 7.17 1.22
CA ASP A 146 -7.55 8.55 1.60
C ASP A 146 -6.58 8.61 2.77
N ASN A 147 -5.89 9.73 2.90
CA ASN A 147 -4.93 9.98 3.97
C ASN A 147 -5.58 9.88 5.36
N GLY A 148 -4.94 9.13 6.25
CA GLY A 148 -5.36 8.99 7.64
C GLY A 148 -6.64 8.18 7.86
N LYS A 149 -7.16 7.50 6.82
CA LYS A 149 -8.32 6.61 6.97
C LYS A 149 -7.93 5.28 7.57
N GLU A 150 -8.88 4.71 8.27
CA GLU A 150 -8.81 3.33 8.79
C GLU A 150 -9.79 2.47 7.99
N TRP A 151 -9.30 1.33 7.54
CA TRP A 151 -10.07 0.34 6.81
C TRP A 151 -10.03 -0.99 7.52
N GLU A 152 -11.18 -1.59 7.70
CA GLU A 152 -11.31 -2.95 8.20
C GLU A 152 -11.88 -3.83 7.09
N ILE A 153 -11.19 -4.92 6.76
CA ILE A 153 -11.66 -5.95 5.85
C ILE A 153 -12.16 -7.09 6.69
N LEU A 154 -13.45 -7.36 6.59
CA LEU A 154 -14.13 -8.40 7.37
C LEU A 154 -14.33 -9.65 6.52
N ILE A 155 -13.88 -10.78 7.05
CA ILE A 155 -14.11 -12.10 6.47
C ILE A 155 -14.81 -13.00 7.50
N ARG A 156 -15.67 -13.90 7.03
CA ARG A 156 -16.45 -14.82 7.90
C ARG A 156 -17.21 -14.15 9.02
N SER A 157 -17.57 -12.90 8.87
CA SER A 157 -18.11 -12.09 9.97
C SER A 157 -19.44 -12.62 10.54
N GLY A 158 -20.21 -13.38 9.74
CA GLY A 158 -21.42 -14.07 10.23
C GLY A 158 -22.47 -13.17 10.87
N LEU A 159 -22.31 -11.84 10.82
CA LEU A 159 -23.24 -10.92 11.43
C LEU A 159 -24.50 -10.82 10.57
N PRO A 160 -25.67 -11.18 11.12
CA PRO A 160 -26.93 -11.08 10.41
C PRO A 160 -27.22 -9.61 10.07
N GLY A 161 -27.44 -9.32 8.82
CA GLY A 161 -27.78 -7.98 8.33
C GLY A 161 -26.68 -7.25 7.55
N GLN A 162 -25.51 -7.84 7.42
CA GLN A 162 -24.38 -7.22 6.71
C GLN A 162 -24.48 -7.40 5.22
N ALA A 163 -24.29 -6.28 4.53
CA ALA A 163 -24.17 -6.16 3.08
C ALA A 163 -25.15 -7.02 2.27
N THR A 164 -26.44 -6.94 2.56
CA THR A 164 -27.50 -7.47 1.70
C THR A 164 -27.51 -6.76 0.34
N GLY A 165 -26.43 -6.81 -0.38
CA GLY A 165 -26.27 -6.12 -1.66
C GLY A 165 -24.94 -6.42 -2.34
N CYS A 166 -24.04 -7.21 -1.74
CA CYS A 166 -22.84 -7.72 -2.39
C CYS A 166 -23.08 -9.03 -3.07
#